data_8b498054e6160cd4eadb7dcb0c1d6ab4
#
_entry.id   8b498054e6160cd4eadb7dcb0c1d6ab4
#
_cell.length_a   1.000
_cell.length_b   1.000
_cell.length_c   1.000
_cell.angle_alpha   90.00
_cell.angle_beta   90.00
_cell.angle_gamma   90.00
#
_symmetry.space_group_name_H-M   'P 1'
#
loop_
_entity.id
_entity.type
_entity.pdbx_description
1 polymer ?
#
loop_
_entity_poly.entity_id
_entity_poly.type
_entity_poly.pdbx_seq_one_letter_code
_entity_poly.pdbx_strand_id
1 'polypeptide(L)'
;KVEAANKLGSISDSLKNLVNNLNENDDSKGEYIKNLKESFNPEYITENIPGSIYVAYSVNKGEELSLCIRDKDTEEFIDDNTIIFVAIHELSHIMTPETGHTPLFWDNMKYLLEQASSQGIYMHVDYSQSPVEYCGMDINSTPMNT
;
A
#
# COMPACT_ATOMS: atom_id res chain seq x y z
N LYS A 1 13.42 -13.67 11.80
CA LYS A 1 12.02 -13.90 12.23
C LYS A 1 11.49 -12.74 13.06
N VAL A 2 12.24 -12.37 14.11
CA VAL A 2 11.87 -11.20 14.94
C VAL A 2 11.94 -9.93 14.13
N GLU A 3 12.96 -9.79 13.29
CA GLU A 3 13.13 -8.63 12.42
C GLU A 3 11.99 -8.49 11.42
N ALA A 4 11.55 -9.62 10.82
CA ALA A 4 10.42 -9.60 9.89
C ALA A 4 9.13 -9.19 10.59
N ALA A 5 8.88 -9.71 11.80
CA ALA A 5 7.71 -9.35 12.58
C ALA A 5 7.72 -7.86 12.96
N ASN A 6 8.90 -7.34 13.34
CA ASN A 6 9.07 -5.92 13.68
C ASN A 6 8.81 -5.02 12.46
N LYS A 7 9.30 -5.44 11.29
CA LYS A 7 9.10 -4.70 10.05
C LYS A 7 7.62 -4.67 9.65
N LEU A 8 6.95 -5.82 9.72
CA LEU A 8 5.51 -5.87 9.44
C LEU A 8 4.72 -5.03 10.44
N GLY A 9 5.09 -5.07 11.72
CA GLY A 9 4.45 -4.25 12.75
C GLY A 9 4.61 -2.76 12.47
N SER A 10 5.80 -2.33 12.06
CA SER A 10 6.07 -0.94 11.69
C SER A 10 5.24 -0.52 10.48
N ILE A 11 5.18 -1.34 9.45
CA ILE A 11 4.37 -1.08 8.26
C ILE A 11 2.89 -1.00 8.65
N SER A 12 2.42 -1.96 9.44
CA SER A 12 1.04 -1.99 9.91
C SER A 12 0.65 -0.73 10.68
N ASP A 13 1.53 -0.28 11.58
CA ASP A 13 1.30 0.95 12.35
C ASP A 13 1.23 2.17 11.44
N SER A 14 2.11 2.24 10.44
CA SER A 14 2.10 3.34 9.47
C SER A 14 0.79 3.38 8.69
N LEU A 15 0.34 2.23 8.20
CA LEU A 15 -0.91 2.14 7.44
C LEU A 15 -2.12 2.45 8.31
N LYS A 16 -2.12 1.96 9.54
CA LYS A 16 -3.18 2.25 10.51
C LYS A 16 -3.28 3.76 10.77
N ASN A 17 -2.13 4.41 10.98
CA ASN A 17 -2.08 5.85 11.20
C ASN A 17 -2.56 6.62 9.97
N LEU A 18 -2.14 6.20 8.78
CA LEU A 18 -2.60 6.81 7.54
C LEU A 18 -4.13 6.78 7.46
N VAL A 19 -4.71 5.60 7.60
CA VAL A 19 -6.16 5.41 7.44
C VAL A 19 -6.93 6.16 8.53
N ASN A 20 -6.47 6.09 9.78
CA ASN A 20 -7.14 6.75 10.91
C ASN A 20 -7.15 8.28 10.78
N ASN A 21 -6.17 8.85 10.10
CA ASN A 21 -6.06 10.30 9.93
C ASN A 21 -6.75 10.83 8.68
N LEU A 22 -7.42 9.97 7.92
CA LEU A 22 -8.20 10.40 6.76
C LEU A 22 -9.52 11.00 7.24
N ASN A 23 -9.96 12.05 6.55
CA ASN A 23 -11.18 12.78 6.90
C ASN A 23 -12.40 12.25 6.12
N GLU A 24 -13.28 11.53 6.79
CA GLU A 24 -14.51 11.00 6.19
C GLU A 24 -15.48 12.07 5.72
N ASN A 25 -15.30 13.30 6.17
CA ASN A 25 -16.13 14.44 5.79
C ASN A 25 -15.59 15.19 4.57
N ASP A 26 -14.53 14.67 3.94
CA ASP A 26 -13.99 15.23 2.70
C ASP A 26 -15.09 15.18 1.62
N ASP A 27 -15.31 16.31 0.95
CA ASP A 27 -16.39 16.44 -0.03
C ASP A 27 -16.23 15.53 -1.23
N SER A 28 -14.99 15.25 -1.65
CA SER A 28 -14.73 14.47 -2.86
C SER A 28 -14.39 13.00 -2.58
N LYS A 29 -13.83 12.69 -1.40
CA LYS A 29 -13.30 11.36 -1.08
C LYS A 29 -13.98 10.69 0.11
N GLY A 30 -14.86 11.39 0.80
CA GLY A 30 -15.44 10.90 2.06
C GLY A 30 -16.07 9.53 1.96
N GLU A 31 -16.82 9.26 0.90
CA GLU A 31 -17.46 7.96 0.66
C GLU A 31 -16.42 6.84 0.54
N TYR A 32 -15.36 7.08 -0.22
CA TYR A 32 -14.30 6.09 -0.42
C TYR A 32 -13.47 5.89 0.84
N ILE A 33 -13.23 6.95 1.58
CA ILE A 33 -12.53 6.88 2.87
C ILE A 33 -13.33 6.04 3.85
N LYS A 34 -14.65 6.20 3.89
CA LYS A 34 -15.51 5.42 4.75
C LYS A 34 -15.42 3.93 4.38
N ASN A 35 -15.45 3.60 3.09
CA ASN A 35 -15.29 2.22 2.62
C ASN A 35 -13.96 1.63 3.12
N LEU A 36 -12.89 2.41 2.99
CA LEU A 36 -11.56 1.97 3.42
C LEU A 36 -11.53 1.72 4.93
N LYS A 37 -12.05 2.64 5.73
CA LYS A 37 -12.05 2.51 7.19
C LYS A 37 -12.88 1.31 7.66
N GLU A 38 -13.98 1.02 6.98
CA GLU A 38 -14.85 -0.12 7.33
C GLU A 38 -14.25 -1.46 6.96
N SER A 39 -13.47 -1.51 5.87
CA SER A 39 -12.99 -2.78 5.29
C SER A 39 -11.56 -3.12 5.66
N PHE A 40 -10.71 -2.11 5.89
CA PHE A 40 -9.30 -2.35 6.19
C PHE A 40 -9.11 -2.83 7.62
N ASN A 41 -8.43 -3.99 7.77
CA ASN A 41 -8.10 -4.52 9.09
C ASN A 41 -6.57 -4.62 9.23
N PRO A 42 -5.94 -3.68 9.97
CA PRO A 42 -4.48 -3.68 10.10
C PRO A 42 -3.92 -4.87 10.88
N GLU A 43 -4.78 -5.61 11.59
CA GLU A 43 -4.34 -6.81 12.32
C GLU A 43 -4.09 -8.00 11.40
N TYR A 44 -4.63 -7.99 10.19
CA TYR A 44 -4.47 -9.08 9.23
C TYR A 44 -3.52 -8.72 8.09
N ILE A 45 -2.42 -8.04 8.43
CA ILE A 45 -1.33 -7.79 7.49
C ILE A 45 -0.29 -8.88 7.70
N THR A 46 0.02 -9.61 6.64
CA THR A 46 0.93 -10.75 6.71
C THR A 46 2.04 -10.62 5.67
N GLU A 47 3.14 -11.32 5.91
CA GLU A 47 4.22 -11.40 4.94
C GLU A 47 3.86 -12.41 3.85
N ASN A 48 4.00 -11.99 2.59
CA ASN A 48 3.83 -12.89 1.45
C ASN A 48 5.09 -13.77 1.34
N ILE A 49 4.90 -15.08 1.26
CA ILE A 49 6.01 -16.05 1.25
C ILE A 49 6.79 -15.92 -0.06
N PRO A 50 8.14 -15.85 -0.01
CA PRO A 50 8.96 -15.82 -1.21
C PRO A 50 8.67 -17.04 -2.10
N GLY A 51 8.56 -16.81 -3.40
CA GLY A 51 8.24 -17.86 -4.36
C GLY A 51 6.75 -17.98 -4.68
N SER A 52 5.90 -17.26 -3.98
CA SER A 52 4.48 -17.15 -4.33
C SER A 52 4.32 -16.51 -5.71
N ILE A 53 3.29 -16.89 -6.44
CA ILE A 53 2.95 -16.25 -7.71
C ILE A 53 2.41 -14.83 -7.52
N TYR A 54 1.98 -14.51 -6.30
CA TYR A 54 1.48 -13.18 -5.95
C TYR A 54 2.56 -12.41 -5.21
N VAL A 55 2.74 -11.13 -5.59
CA VAL A 55 3.73 -10.25 -4.99
C VAL A 55 3.13 -9.51 -3.79
N ALA A 56 1.91 -9.02 -3.97
CA ALA A 56 1.10 -8.42 -2.91
C ALA A 56 -0.35 -8.60 -3.31
N TYR A 57 -1.23 -8.77 -2.34
CA TYR A 57 -2.64 -8.91 -2.63
C TYR A 57 -3.49 -8.61 -1.40
N SER A 58 -4.77 -8.31 -1.63
CA SER A 58 -5.77 -8.25 -0.58
C SER A 58 -6.84 -9.30 -0.83
N VAL A 59 -7.40 -9.83 0.26
CA VAL A 59 -8.47 -10.84 0.21
C VAL A 59 -9.76 -10.13 0.58
N ASN A 60 -10.80 -10.34 -0.24
CA ASN A 60 -12.13 -9.76 -0.03
C ASN A 60 -12.09 -8.27 0.27
N LYS A 61 -11.22 -7.55 -0.46
CA LYS A 61 -11.02 -6.09 -0.34
C LYS A 61 -10.79 -5.65 1.11
N GLY A 62 -9.74 -6.19 1.73
CA GLY A 62 -9.27 -5.71 3.01
C GLY A 62 -9.37 -6.67 4.18
N GLU A 63 -10.00 -7.82 3.97
CA GLU A 63 -10.06 -8.84 5.02
C GLU A 63 -8.65 -9.30 5.40
N GLU A 64 -7.76 -9.42 4.43
CA GLU A 64 -6.35 -9.76 4.65
C GLU A 64 -5.50 -9.01 3.63
N LEU A 65 -4.37 -8.48 4.07
CA LEU A 65 -3.39 -7.83 3.21
C LEU A 65 -2.06 -8.56 3.32
N SER A 66 -1.61 -9.13 2.22
CA SER A 66 -0.34 -9.87 2.17
C SER A 66 0.70 -9.06 1.39
N LEU A 67 1.87 -8.84 2.00
CA LEU A 67 2.92 -8.00 1.43
C LEU A 67 4.24 -8.75 1.37
N CYS A 68 4.95 -8.62 0.27
CA CYS A 68 6.33 -9.03 0.19
C CYS A 68 7.19 -7.97 0.88
N ILE A 69 8.01 -8.35 1.85
CA ILE A 69 8.88 -7.43 2.57
C ILE A 69 10.36 -7.76 2.41
N ARG A 70 10.67 -8.89 1.76
CA ARG A 70 12.05 -9.33 1.52
C ARG A 70 12.24 -9.66 0.06
N ASP A 71 13.41 -9.33 -0.47
CA ASP A 71 13.78 -9.72 -1.81
C ASP A 71 13.82 -11.25 -1.87
N LYS A 72 13.20 -11.84 -2.90
CA LYS A 72 13.07 -13.29 -3.00
C LYS A 72 14.39 -13.99 -3.33
N ASP A 73 15.36 -13.29 -3.89
CA ASP A 73 16.66 -13.87 -4.27
C ASP A 73 17.71 -13.70 -3.17
N THR A 74 17.77 -12.52 -2.55
CA THR A 74 18.77 -12.20 -1.53
C THR A 74 18.25 -12.34 -0.11
N GLU A 75 16.93 -12.40 0.09
CA GLU A 75 16.25 -12.40 1.38
C GLU A 75 16.49 -11.12 2.20
N GLU A 76 17.11 -10.10 1.61
CA GLU A 76 17.26 -8.80 2.26
C GLU A 76 15.95 -8.06 2.29
N PHE A 77 15.74 -7.27 3.34
CA PHE A 77 14.51 -6.48 3.47
C PHE A 77 14.46 -5.38 2.42
N ILE A 78 13.25 -5.21 1.85
CA ILE A 78 12.94 -4.12 0.94
C ILE A 78 12.76 -2.86 1.80
N ASP A 79 13.13 -1.70 1.28
CA ASP A 79 12.98 -0.46 2.03
C ASP A 79 11.52 -0.18 2.34
N ASP A 80 11.27 0.43 3.50
CA ASP A 80 9.92 0.70 3.98
C ASP A 80 9.12 1.55 3.02
N ASN A 81 9.75 2.53 2.40
CA ASN A 81 9.07 3.45 1.48
C ASN A 81 8.46 2.72 0.29
N THR A 82 9.20 1.76 -0.28
CA THR A 82 8.71 0.93 -1.40
C THR A 82 7.55 0.04 -0.95
N ILE A 83 7.68 -0.57 0.23
CA ILE A 83 6.61 -1.43 0.76
C ILE A 83 5.34 -0.60 1.01
N ILE A 84 5.49 0.61 1.56
CA ILE A 84 4.36 1.52 1.79
C ILE A 84 3.69 1.88 0.46
N PHE A 85 4.47 2.15 -0.59
CA PHE A 85 3.91 2.44 -1.92
C PHE A 85 3.02 1.29 -2.40
N VAL A 86 3.52 0.05 -2.32
CA VAL A 86 2.77 -1.13 -2.75
C VAL A 86 1.55 -1.37 -1.85
N ALA A 87 1.71 -1.18 -0.54
CA ALA A 87 0.59 -1.31 0.39
C ALA A 87 -0.52 -0.31 0.08
N ILE A 88 -0.15 0.92 -0.26
CA ILE A 88 -1.12 1.96 -0.65
C ILE A 88 -1.84 1.56 -1.94
N HIS A 89 -1.14 0.92 -2.88
CA HIS A 89 -1.78 0.37 -4.07
C HIS A 89 -2.90 -0.60 -3.68
N GLU A 90 -2.65 -1.49 -2.72
CA GLU A 90 -3.66 -2.43 -2.24
C GLU A 90 -4.78 -1.73 -1.46
N LEU A 91 -4.45 -0.75 -0.63
CA LEU A 91 -5.47 0.06 0.05
C LEU A 91 -6.38 0.77 -0.95
N SER A 92 -5.82 1.19 -2.09
CA SER A 92 -6.59 1.85 -3.14
C SER A 92 -7.63 0.92 -3.76
N HIS A 93 -7.33 -0.37 -3.88
CA HIS A 93 -8.31 -1.37 -4.29
C HIS A 93 -9.44 -1.51 -3.27
N ILE A 94 -9.10 -1.50 -1.98
CA ILE A 94 -10.09 -1.58 -0.90
C ILE A 94 -11.01 -0.34 -0.93
N MET A 95 -10.43 0.82 -1.14
CA MET A 95 -11.11 2.12 -1.14
C MET A 95 -12.06 2.29 -2.33
N THR A 96 -11.70 1.71 -3.46
CA THR A 96 -12.40 1.93 -4.73
C THR A 96 -13.47 0.85 -4.95
N PRO A 97 -14.74 1.23 -5.17
CA PRO A 97 -15.81 0.23 -5.34
C PRO A 97 -15.76 -0.53 -6.67
N GLU A 98 -14.92 -0.09 -7.61
CA GLU A 98 -14.74 -0.74 -8.90
C GLU A 98 -13.60 -1.76 -8.83
N THR A 99 -13.61 -2.75 -9.70
CA THR A 99 -12.51 -3.70 -9.84
C THR A 99 -11.52 -3.21 -10.91
N GLY A 100 -10.24 -3.61 -10.75
CA GLY A 100 -9.19 -3.25 -11.69
C GLY A 100 -8.59 -1.87 -11.47
N HIS A 101 -7.75 -1.46 -12.39
CA HIS A 101 -7.02 -0.18 -12.33
C HIS A 101 -7.73 0.88 -13.16
N THR A 102 -8.93 1.26 -12.72
CA THR A 102 -9.75 2.28 -13.39
C THR A 102 -9.19 3.69 -13.13
N PRO A 103 -9.65 4.71 -13.86
CA PRO A 103 -9.26 6.09 -13.54
C PRO A 103 -9.56 6.48 -12.09
N LEU A 104 -10.69 6.02 -11.54
CA LEU A 104 -11.02 6.27 -10.13
C LEU A 104 -10.01 5.62 -9.19
N PHE A 105 -9.58 4.39 -9.49
CA PHE A 105 -8.55 3.71 -8.71
C PHE A 105 -7.26 4.56 -8.65
N TRP A 106 -6.78 5.01 -9.80
CA TRP A 106 -5.54 5.81 -9.85
C TRP A 106 -5.69 7.14 -9.13
N ASP A 107 -6.86 7.76 -9.22
CA ASP A 107 -7.14 9.01 -8.52
C ASP A 107 -7.14 8.80 -7.01
N ASN A 108 -7.75 7.72 -6.54
CA ASN A 108 -7.74 7.34 -5.12
C ASN A 108 -6.33 7.00 -4.63
N MET A 109 -5.54 6.28 -5.44
CA MET A 109 -4.17 5.96 -5.07
C MET A 109 -3.32 7.23 -4.95
N LYS A 110 -3.47 8.17 -5.90
CA LYS A 110 -2.79 9.46 -5.83
C LYS A 110 -3.16 10.20 -4.54
N TYR A 111 -4.43 10.23 -4.21
CA TYR A 111 -4.92 10.86 -2.98
C TYR A 111 -4.26 10.23 -1.74
N LEU A 112 -4.24 8.91 -1.64
CA LEU A 112 -3.63 8.21 -0.50
C LEU A 112 -2.13 8.47 -0.40
N LEU A 113 -1.43 8.49 -1.53
CA LEU A 113 0.00 8.81 -1.55
C LEU A 113 0.25 10.23 -1.08
N GLU A 114 -0.58 11.19 -1.51
CA GLU A 114 -0.49 12.58 -1.06
C GLU A 114 -0.73 12.70 0.44
N GLN A 115 -1.73 12.00 0.96
CA GLN A 115 -2.00 11.99 2.39
C GLN A 115 -0.86 11.36 3.19
N ALA A 116 -0.33 10.25 2.70
CA ALA A 116 0.81 9.59 3.33
C ALA A 116 2.05 10.49 3.35
N SER A 117 2.28 11.22 2.27
CA SER A 117 3.39 12.19 2.19
C SER A 117 3.20 13.32 3.19
N SER A 118 1.98 13.85 3.28
CA SER A 118 1.63 14.91 4.22
C SER A 118 1.81 14.47 5.67
N GLN A 119 1.56 13.20 5.97
CA GLN A 119 1.69 12.65 7.33
C GLN A 119 3.10 12.16 7.65
N GLY A 120 4.05 12.28 6.71
CA GLY A 120 5.42 11.82 6.92
C GLY A 120 5.59 10.31 6.85
N ILE A 121 4.61 9.60 6.34
CA ILE A 121 4.62 8.13 6.23
C ILE A 121 5.31 7.68 4.95
N TYR A 122 5.18 8.47 3.89
CA TYR A 122 5.70 8.14 2.56
C TYR A 122 6.50 9.33 2.01
N MET A 123 7.63 9.03 1.37
CA MET A 123 8.42 10.03 0.65
C MET A 123 8.24 9.79 -0.84
N HIS A 124 7.80 10.80 -1.57
CA HIS A 124 7.59 10.67 -3.01
C HIS A 124 8.87 10.24 -3.75
N VAL A 125 8.73 9.24 -4.59
CA VAL A 125 9.76 8.78 -5.51
C VAL A 125 9.17 8.77 -6.91
N ASP A 126 9.85 9.39 -7.86
CA ASP A 126 9.44 9.31 -9.26
C ASP A 126 9.97 7.99 -9.83
N TYR A 127 9.16 6.96 -9.74
CA TYR A 127 9.56 5.62 -10.19
C TYR A 127 9.75 5.54 -11.71
N SER A 128 9.26 6.50 -12.48
CA SER A 128 9.53 6.54 -13.92
C SER A 128 10.98 6.93 -14.21
N GLN A 129 11.61 7.70 -13.30
CA GLN A 129 13.00 8.10 -13.40
C GLN A 129 13.93 7.18 -12.61
N SER A 130 13.42 6.61 -11.52
CA SER A 130 14.18 5.77 -10.59
C SER A 130 13.41 4.48 -10.31
N PRO A 131 13.28 3.59 -11.32
CA PRO A 131 12.51 2.35 -11.11
C PRO A 131 13.18 1.47 -10.07
N VAL A 132 12.36 0.71 -9.34
CA VAL A 132 12.83 -0.24 -8.33
C VAL A 132 12.21 -1.61 -8.59
N GLU A 133 12.92 -2.64 -8.14
CA GLU A 133 12.39 -4.00 -8.16
C GLU A 133 11.72 -4.29 -6.82
N TYR A 134 10.51 -4.82 -6.88
CA TYR A 134 9.76 -5.26 -5.71
C TYR A 134 9.44 -6.75 -5.89
N CYS A 135 10.21 -7.61 -5.23
CA CYS A 135 10.02 -9.08 -5.25
C CYS A 135 9.85 -9.66 -6.66
N GLY A 136 10.72 -9.23 -7.60
CA GLY A 136 10.70 -9.71 -8.97
C GLY A 136 9.76 -8.95 -9.90
N MET A 137 9.11 -7.91 -9.40
CA MET A 137 8.25 -7.04 -10.21
C MET A 137 8.86 -5.65 -10.26
N ASP A 138 8.85 -5.03 -11.44
CA ASP A 138 9.39 -3.67 -11.60
C ASP A 138 8.31 -2.63 -11.28
N ILE A 139 8.65 -1.69 -10.39
CA ILE A 139 7.85 -0.50 -10.15
C ILE A 139 8.50 0.63 -10.94
N ASN A 140 7.82 1.11 -11.98
CA ASN A 140 8.38 2.08 -12.92
C ASN A 140 7.43 3.23 -13.25
N SER A 141 6.38 3.41 -12.46
CA SER A 141 5.45 4.52 -12.62
C SER A 141 4.77 4.83 -11.30
N THR A 142 4.17 6.01 -11.21
CA THR A 142 3.40 6.44 -10.03
C THR A 142 2.30 7.40 -10.46
N PRO A 143 1.09 7.29 -9.86
CA PRO A 143 0.00 8.23 -10.17
C PRO A 143 0.29 9.66 -9.71
N MET A 144 1.30 9.88 -8.87
CA MET A 144 1.67 11.23 -8.44
C MET A 144 2.27 12.08 -9.56
N ASN A 145 2.66 11.46 -10.66
CA ASN A 145 3.22 12.17 -11.81
C ASN A 145 2.16 12.72 -12.78
N THR A 146 0.89 12.62 -12.44
CA THR A 146 -0.20 13.11 -13.28
C THR A 146 -0.80 14.41 -12.78
#